data_c6922d375e0b127fcc6a7f2b2c6f356f
#
_entry.id   c6922d375e0b127fcc6a7f2b2c6f356f
#
_cell.length_a   1.000
_cell.length_b   1.000
_cell.length_c   1.000
_cell.angle_alpha   90.00
_cell.angle_beta   90.00
_cell.angle_gamma   90.00
#
_symmetry.space_group_name_H-M   'P 1'
#
loop_
_entity.id
_entity.type
_entity.pdbx_description
1 polymer ?
#
loop_
_entity_poly.entity_id
_entity_poly.type
_entity_poly.pdbx_seq_one_letter_code
_entity_poly.pdbx_strand_id
1 'polypeptide(L)'
;MAVRFPKNLVQPEGSMRFGLDALLLACFAAREFGASPHFGLKNPCRDTPWLPPGPGFAAIDLGCGQGASTAGLLLRSENVRALGVDFSPALIDAARKNISLLNLSERAAFRVLDLSRAGASFPRPAFDLALSNPPYWERGEGRASRDSLNDTARRGEGALSLFIRAARTALVHHGLLYLIFPASRFTALAEALGSCRFGMRKALPVRPGAEDAAVRVLVEAEKDTVHDIRFLPDLVLQEADGSSTPQALSFCPFLDKSAGAGEREQ
;
A
#
# COMPACT_ATOMS: atom_id res chain seq x y z
N MET A 1 -1.90 -6.22 -22.80
CA MET A 1 -0.44 -6.32 -22.57
C MET A 1 -0.20 -6.58 -21.09
N ALA A 2 0.64 -7.55 -20.72
CA ALA A 2 1.02 -7.75 -19.32
C ALA A 2 1.87 -6.56 -18.85
N VAL A 3 1.38 -5.83 -17.86
CA VAL A 3 2.10 -4.69 -17.29
C VAL A 3 3.17 -5.23 -16.35
N ARG A 4 4.44 -5.04 -16.70
CA ARG A 4 5.59 -5.46 -15.88
C ARG A 4 5.95 -4.38 -14.88
N PHE A 5 6.34 -4.79 -13.66
CA PHE A 5 6.96 -3.85 -12.73
C PHE A 5 8.45 -3.71 -13.09
N PRO A 6 8.94 -2.49 -13.35
CA PRO A 6 10.30 -2.30 -13.85
C PRO A 6 11.37 -2.72 -12.84
N LYS A 7 12.43 -3.38 -13.31
CA LYS A 7 13.54 -3.85 -12.47
C LYS A 7 14.54 -2.74 -12.09
N ASN A 8 14.54 -1.61 -12.82
CA ASN A 8 15.56 -0.57 -12.71
C ASN A 8 15.10 0.66 -11.91
N LEU A 9 14.21 0.46 -10.94
CA LEU A 9 13.77 1.55 -10.09
C LEU A 9 14.86 1.92 -9.07
N VAL A 10 14.93 3.21 -8.76
CA VAL A 10 15.90 3.77 -7.82
C VAL A 10 15.58 3.29 -6.41
N GLN A 11 16.60 2.73 -5.75
CA GLN A 11 16.52 2.29 -4.35
C GLN A 11 17.73 2.87 -3.62
N PRO A 12 17.54 3.84 -2.71
CA PRO A 12 18.64 4.41 -1.95
C PRO A 12 19.38 3.33 -1.14
N GLU A 13 20.70 3.43 -1.04
CA GLU A 13 21.50 2.53 -0.22
C GLU A 13 21.03 2.54 1.23
N GLY A 14 20.95 1.36 1.85
CA GLY A 14 20.46 1.20 3.22
C GLY A 14 18.95 1.29 3.40
N SER A 15 18.19 1.62 2.35
CA SER A 15 16.72 1.55 2.39
C SER A 15 16.23 0.11 2.26
N MET A 16 15.02 -0.17 2.78
CA MET A 16 14.35 -1.43 2.48
C MET A 16 14.12 -1.56 0.98
N ARG A 17 14.48 -2.70 0.41
CA ARG A 17 14.21 -3.00 -0.99
C ARG A 17 12.72 -3.02 -1.26
N PHE A 18 12.33 -2.79 -2.52
CA PHE A 18 10.95 -3.02 -2.96
C PHE A 18 10.48 -4.39 -2.51
N GLY A 19 9.55 -4.40 -1.56
CA GLY A 19 9.01 -5.63 -1.03
C GLY A 19 7.87 -6.13 -1.89
N LEU A 20 7.72 -7.45 -1.93
CA LEU A 20 6.55 -8.12 -2.49
C LEU A 20 5.25 -7.56 -1.89
N ASP A 21 5.28 -7.25 -0.59
CA ASP A 21 4.15 -6.70 0.17
C ASP A 21 3.56 -5.44 -0.49
N ALA A 22 4.41 -4.52 -0.98
CA ALA A 22 3.96 -3.30 -1.65
C ALA A 22 3.21 -3.58 -2.97
N LEU A 23 3.67 -4.58 -3.73
CA LEU A 23 3.04 -4.97 -4.99
C LEU A 23 1.73 -5.72 -4.78
N LEU A 24 1.68 -6.61 -3.79
CA LEU A 24 0.46 -7.31 -3.40
C LEU A 24 -0.60 -6.33 -2.90
N LEU A 25 -0.21 -5.36 -2.05
CA LEU A 25 -1.11 -4.30 -1.57
C LEU A 25 -1.68 -3.48 -2.73
N ALA A 26 -0.83 -3.06 -3.67
CA ALA A 26 -1.26 -2.28 -4.83
C ALA A 26 -2.24 -3.05 -5.72
N CYS A 27 -1.97 -4.34 -5.99
CA CYS A 27 -2.83 -5.19 -6.79
C CYS A 27 -4.16 -5.48 -6.08
N PHE A 28 -4.14 -5.69 -4.76
CA PHE A 28 -5.34 -5.87 -3.96
C PHE A 28 -6.21 -4.62 -4.00
N ALA A 29 -5.64 -3.45 -3.73
CA ALA A 29 -6.35 -2.18 -3.76
C ALA A 29 -6.95 -1.90 -5.16
N ALA A 30 -6.18 -2.08 -6.23
CA ALA A 30 -6.65 -1.85 -7.59
C ALA A 30 -7.83 -2.76 -7.97
N ARG A 31 -7.76 -4.04 -7.58
CA ARG A 31 -8.81 -5.04 -7.85
C ARG A 31 -10.08 -4.76 -7.07
N GLU A 32 -9.96 -4.60 -5.75
CA GLU A 32 -11.12 -4.49 -4.88
C GLU A 32 -11.78 -3.11 -5.01
N PHE A 33 -11.00 -2.05 -5.21
CA PHE A 33 -11.50 -0.72 -5.47
C PHE A 33 -12.27 -0.66 -6.79
N GLY A 34 -11.72 -1.22 -7.87
CA GLY A 34 -12.38 -1.28 -9.18
C GLY A 34 -13.70 -2.06 -9.18
N ALA A 35 -13.85 -3.05 -8.28
CA ALA A 35 -15.05 -3.85 -8.12
C ALA A 35 -16.09 -3.24 -7.16
N SER A 36 -15.77 -2.12 -6.50
CA SER A 36 -16.65 -1.53 -5.47
C SER A 36 -17.81 -0.76 -6.08
N PRO A 37 -19.08 -1.13 -5.79
CA PRO A 37 -20.25 -0.43 -6.33
C PRO A 37 -20.39 1.01 -5.79
N HIS A 38 -19.74 1.34 -4.68
CA HIS A 38 -19.78 2.67 -4.09
C HIS A 38 -19.12 3.77 -4.94
N PHE A 39 -18.26 3.39 -5.87
CA PHE A 39 -17.47 4.33 -6.67
C PHE A 39 -17.99 4.50 -8.11
N GLY A 40 -18.91 3.64 -8.58
CA GLY A 40 -19.49 3.75 -9.94
C GLY A 40 -20.44 4.94 -10.15
N LEU A 41 -20.91 5.60 -9.09
CA LEU A 41 -21.97 6.59 -9.15
C LEU A 41 -21.61 8.00 -8.67
N LYS A 42 -20.44 8.22 -8.11
CA LYS A 42 -20.01 9.55 -7.64
C LYS A 42 -18.90 10.06 -8.54
N ASN A 43 -19.13 11.25 -9.11
CA ASN A 43 -18.09 11.95 -9.86
C ASN A 43 -16.90 12.22 -8.90
N PRO A 44 -15.77 11.52 -9.06
CA PRO A 44 -14.70 11.52 -8.06
C PRO A 44 -13.75 12.71 -8.21
N CYS A 45 -14.12 13.73 -8.98
CA CYS A 45 -13.28 14.89 -9.19
C CYS A 45 -13.18 15.69 -7.88
N ARG A 46 -12.23 15.32 -7.03
CA ARG A 46 -11.89 16.10 -5.85
C ARG A 46 -10.68 16.97 -6.14
N ASP A 47 -10.92 18.27 -6.22
CA ASP A 47 -9.83 19.22 -6.26
C ASP A 47 -9.16 19.25 -4.88
N THR A 48 -7.99 18.70 -4.82
CA THR A 48 -7.10 18.81 -3.67
C THR A 48 -5.75 19.37 -4.13
N PRO A 49 -5.19 20.36 -3.43
CA PRO A 49 -3.90 20.94 -3.79
C PRO A 49 -2.73 19.96 -3.65
N TRP A 50 -3.03 18.75 -3.17
CA TRP A 50 -2.05 17.69 -2.92
C TRP A 50 -1.81 16.80 -4.14
N LEU A 51 -2.73 16.78 -5.09
CA LEU A 51 -2.69 15.91 -6.27
C LEU A 51 -2.54 16.72 -7.55
N PRO A 52 -1.93 16.14 -8.60
CA PRO A 52 -2.02 16.72 -9.93
C PRO A 52 -3.48 16.94 -10.34
N PRO A 53 -3.80 18.01 -11.09
CA PRO A 53 -5.17 18.23 -11.58
C PRO A 53 -5.58 17.10 -12.54
N GLY A 54 -6.87 16.80 -12.60
CA GLY A 54 -7.41 15.81 -13.53
C GLY A 54 -8.55 14.98 -12.95
N PRO A 55 -9.20 14.17 -13.78
CA PRO A 55 -10.28 13.28 -13.37
C PRO A 55 -9.74 12.10 -12.55
N GLY A 56 -10.65 11.38 -11.90
CA GLY A 56 -10.38 10.13 -11.23
C GLY A 56 -10.39 10.23 -9.70
N PHE A 57 -10.24 9.10 -9.08
CA PHE A 57 -10.26 8.94 -7.62
C PHE A 57 -8.95 9.41 -7.00
N ALA A 58 -9.06 9.98 -5.81
CA ALA A 58 -7.94 10.47 -5.04
C ALA A 58 -7.44 9.38 -4.08
N ALA A 59 -6.21 8.91 -4.29
CA ALA A 59 -5.53 7.95 -3.42
C ALA A 59 -4.44 8.61 -2.59
N ILE A 60 -4.19 8.08 -1.40
CA ILE A 60 -3.01 8.41 -0.60
C ILE A 60 -2.26 7.13 -0.20
N ASP A 61 -0.93 7.13 -0.36
CA ASP A 61 -0.03 6.06 0.09
C ASP A 61 0.74 6.55 1.31
N LEU A 62 0.38 6.02 2.48
CA LEU A 62 0.91 6.42 3.77
C LEU A 62 2.18 5.61 4.09
N GLY A 63 3.32 6.30 4.21
CA GLY A 63 4.62 5.66 4.30
C GLY A 63 5.02 5.03 2.98
N CYS A 64 4.91 5.78 1.88
CA CYS A 64 5.06 5.27 0.52
C CYS A 64 6.48 4.76 0.20
N GLY A 65 7.46 5.10 1.05
CA GLY A 65 8.86 4.77 0.76
C GLY A 65 9.30 5.33 -0.58
N GLN A 66 9.85 4.46 -1.40
CA GLN A 66 10.32 4.79 -2.77
C GLN A 66 9.20 4.66 -3.82
N GLY A 67 7.93 4.58 -3.41
CA GLY A 67 6.76 4.68 -4.28
C GLY A 67 6.28 3.37 -4.92
N ALA A 68 6.65 2.20 -4.39
CA ALA A 68 6.30 0.92 -5.02
C ALA A 68 4.78 0.65 -5.03
N SER A 69 4.09 0.84 -3.91
CA SER A 69 2.63 0.67 -3.84
C SER A 69 1.91 1.70 -4.68
N THR A 70 2.36 2.96 -4.63
CA THR A 70 1.83 4.04 -5.47
C THR A 70 1.95 3.69 -6.96
N ALA A 71 3.14 3.29 -7.42
CA ALA A 71 3.40 2.92 -8.80
C ALA A 71 2.55 1.71 -9.23
N GLY A 72 2.52 0.66 -8.41
CA GLY A 72 1.73 -0.54 -8.68
C GLY A 72 0.24 -0.25 -8.81
N LEU A 73 -0.32 0.61 -7.93
CA LEU A 73 -1.71 1.04 -8.01
C LEU A 73 -1.99 1.78 -9.32
N LEU A 74 -1.16 2.76 -9.68
CA LEU A 74 -1.35 3.57 -10.89
C LEU A 74 -1.18 2.77 -12.19
N LEU A 75 -0.29 1.78 -12.22
CA LEU A 75 -0.13 0.86 -13.34
C LEU A 75 -1.34 -0.07 -13.53
N ARG A 76 -2.10 -0.33 -12.46
CA ARG A 76 -3.28 -1.21 -12.47
C ARG A 76 -4.61 -0.47 -12.54
N SER A 77 -4.62 0.84 -12.35
CA SER A 77 -5.84 1.65 -12.27
C SER A 77 -5.65 2.97 -13.00
N GLU A 78 -6.28 3.10 -14.17
CA GLU A 78 -6.17 4.31 -14.99
C GLU A 78 -6.89 5.52 -14.37
N ASN A 79 -7.97 5.28 -13.61
CA ASN A 79 -8.84 6.30 -13.03
C ASN A 79 -8.43 6.70 -11.61
N VAL A 80 -7.16 6.57 -11.24
CA VAL A 80 -6.64 6.94 -9.92
C VAL A 80 -5.51 7.94 -10.06
N ARG A 81 -5.52 8.97 -9.20
CA ARG A 81 -4.40 9.87 -8.94
C ARG A 81 -3.94 9.66 -7.51
N ALA A 82 -2.65 9.65 -7.25
CA ALA A 82 -2.11 9.28 -5.95
C ALA A 82 -1.15 10.31 -5.36
N LEU A 83 -1.24 10.52 -4.05
CA LEU A 83 -0.25 11.21 -3.24
C LEU A 83 0.52 10.17 -2.43
N GLY A 84 1.83 10.05 -2.64
CA GLY A 84 2.71 9.32 -1.72
C GLY A 84 3.27 10.25 -0.65
N VAL A 85 3.23 9.83 0.61
CA VAL A 85 3.83 10.56 1.72
C VAL A 85 4.77 9.67 2.53
N ASP A 86 5.92 10.20 2.89
CA ASP A 86 6.91 9.55 3.73
C ASP A 86 7.68 10.61 4.52
N PHE A 87 8.22 10.25 5.69
CA PHE A 87 9.01 11.18 6.50
C PHE A 87 10.43 11.40 5.96
N SER A 88 10.95 10.49 5.13
CA SER A 88 12.31 10.50 4.58
C SER A 88 12.39 11.27 3.27
N PRO A 89 13.12 12.43 3.22
CA PRO A 89 13.33 13.14 1.96
C PRO A 89 14.00 12.28 0.88
N ALA A 90 14.95 11.44 1.26
CA ALA A 90 15.67 10.56 0.32
C ALA A 90 14.73 9.54 -0.34
N LEU A 91 13.77 8.97 0.42
CA LEU A 91 12.77 8.05 -0.13
C LEU A 91 11.79 8.78 -1.06
N ILE A 92 11.36 9.98 -0.70
CA ILE A 92 10.48 10.81 -1.55
C ILE A 92 11.17 11.19 -2.85
N ASP A 93 12.47 11.52 -2.83
CA ASP A 93 13.20 11.84 -4.06
C ASP A 93 13.37 10.59 -4.95
N ALA A 94 13.58 9.41 -4.36
CA ALA A 94 13.57 8.16 -5.09
C ALA A 94 12.18 7.86 -5.69
N ALA A 95 11.11 8.06 -4.93
CA ALA A 95 9.74 7.87 -5.42
C ALA A 95 9.41 8.78 -6.62
N ARG A 96 9.81 10.05 -6.57
CA ARG A 96 9.65 10.99 -7.71
C ARG A 96 10.39 10.51 -8.96
N LYS A 97 11.64 10.06 -8.81
CA LYS A 97 12.43 9.50 -9.91
C LYS A 97 11.75 8.25 -10.48
N ASN A 98 11.30 7.34 -9.64
CA ASN A 98 10.65 6.11 -10.05
C ASN A 98 9.36 6.37 -10.83
N ILE A 99 8.51 7.26 -10.36
CA ILE A 99 7.27 7.64 -11.05
C ILE A 99 7.55 8.30 -12.40
N SER A 100 8.60 9.14 -12.48
CA SER A 100 9.03 9.74 -13.76
C SER A 100 9.51 8.70 -14.75
N LEU A 101 10.31 7.72 -14.33
CA LEU A 101 10.76 6.60 -15.16
C LEU A 101 9.59 5.76 -15.72
N LEU A 102 8.45 5.75 -15.02
CA LEU A 102 7.24 5.04 -15.40
C LEU A 102 6.27 5.89 -16.23
N ASN A 103 6.58 7.15 -16.52
CA ASN A 103 5.69 8.11 -17.19
C ASN A 103 4.35 8.30 -16.46
N LEU A 104 4.36 8.28 -15.12
CA LEU A 104 3.17 8.42 -14.27
C LEU A 104 3.11 9.76 -13.54
N SER A 105 4.01 10.70 -13.83
CA SER A 105 4.14 11.98 -13.12
C SER A 105 2.87 12.84 -13.17
N GLU A 106 2.08 12.72 -14.20
CA GLU A 106 0.81 13.46 -14.33
C GLU A 106 -0.30 12.93 -13.39
N ARG A 107 -0.11 11.74 -12.81
CA ARG A 107 -1.09 11.11 -11.91
C ARG A 107 -0.59 10.92 -10.49
N ALA A 108 0.67 11.26 -10.19
CA ALA A 108 1.27 11.09 -8.87
C ALA A 108 1.98 12.34 -8.37
N ALA A 109 1.84 12.59 -7.07
CA ALA A 109 2.63 13.57 -6.33
C ALA A 109 3.26 12.90 -5.11
N PHE A 110 4.38 13.47 -4.63
CA PHE A 110 5.07 12.95 -3.44
C PHE A 110 5.48 14.09 -2.51
N ARG A 111 5.26 13.91 -1.21
CA ARG A 111 5.59 14.92 -0.19
C ARG A 111 6.28 14.30 1.02
N VAL A 112 7.26 15.02 1.53
CA VAL A 112 7.83 14.70 2.84
C VAL A 112 6.80 15.08 3.91
N LEU A 113 6.37 14.10 4.69
CA LEU A 113 5.35 14.28 5.73
C LEU A 113 5.58 13.32 6.88
N ASP A 114 5.67 13.86 8.09
CA ASP A 114 5.68 13.07 9.32
C ASP A 114 4.24 12.75 9.74
N LEU A 115 3.85 11.48 9.66
CA LEU A 115 2.50 11.03 9.99
C LEU A 115 2.13 11.26 11.47
N SER A 116 3.11 11.40 12.37
CA SER A 116 2.85 11.76 13.77
C SER A 116 2.19 13.13 13.90
N ARG A 117 2.33 13.97 12.88
CA ARG A 117 1.75 15.31 12.76
C ARG A 117 0.60 15.37 11.72
N ALA A 118 0.13 14.23 11.24
CA ALA A 118 -0.83 14.15 10.12
C ALA A 118 -2.16 14.90 10.38
N GLY A 119 -2.62 14.96 11.62
CA GLY A 119 -3.83 15.71 11.97
C GLY A 119 -3.74 17.20 11.66
N ALA A 120 -2.54 17.80 11.77
CA ALA A 120 -2.29 19.18 11.37
C ALA A 120 -2.01 19.32 9.86
N SER A 121 -1.64 18.22 9.19
CA SER A 121 -1.18 18.22 7.79
C SER A 121 -2.30 17.97 6.80
N PHE A 122 -3.39 17.31 7.21
CA PHE A 122 -4.58 17.11 6.39
C PHE A 122 -5.72 17.97 6.94
N PRO A 123 -5.85 19.23 6.51
CA PRO A 123 -6.83 20.15 7.07
C PRO A 123 -8.28 19.73 6.83
N ARG A 124 -8.52 18.88 5.85
CA ARG A 124 -9.81 18.23 5.60
C ARG A 124 -9.64 16.91 4.86
N PRO A 125 -10.56 15.94 5.05
CA PRO A 125 -10.59 14.70 4.29
C PRO A 125 -10.73 14.96 2.79
N ALA A 126 -9.84 14.36 1.98
CA ALA A 126 -9.78 14.61 0.55
C ALA A 126 -9.56 13.36 -0.31
N PHE A 127 -9.29 12.19 0.32
CA PHE A 127 -8.94 10.97 -0.41
C PHE A 127 -10.06 9.94 -0.33
N ASP A 128 -10.31 9.27 -1.45
CA ASP A 128 -11.31 8.22 -1.58
C ASP A 128 -10.76 6.87 -1.08
N LEU A 129 -9.45 6.65 -1.28
CA LEU A 129 -8.75 5.46 -0.78
C LEU A 129 -7.37 5.80 -0.21
N ALA A 130 -6.95 4.99 0.75
CA ALA A 130 -5.62 5.02 1.34
C ALA A 130 -4.97 3.64 1.24
N LEU A 131 -3.67 3.61 0.97
CA LEU A 131 -2.84 2.43 1.06
C LEU A 131 -1.90 2.60 2.25
N SER A 132 -1.59 1.48 2.92
CA SER A 132 -0.55 1.47 3.93
C SER A 132 0.09 0.10 4.05
N ASN A 133 1.42 0.10 4.02
CA ASN A 133 2.27 -1.02 4.40
C ASN A 133 3.11 -0.55 5.61
N PRO A 134 2.50 -0.47 6.81
CA PRO A 134 3.17 0.09 7.98
C PRO A 134 4.35 -0.78 8.39
N PRO A 135 5.42 -0.21 8.97
CA PRO A 135 6.51 -0.99 9.50
C PRO A 135 6.01 -1.87 10.68
N TYR A 136 6.32 -3.17 10.64
CA TYR A 136 5.87 -4.15 11.63
C TYR A 136 7.02 -4.86 12.36
N TRP A 137 8.10 -4.13 12.64
CA TRP A 137 9.25 -4.67 13.37
C TRP A 137 8.87 -5.08 14.78
N GLU A 138 9.23 -6.30 15.16
CA GLU A 138 9.13 -6.75 16.54
C GLU A 138 10.23 -6.13 17.40
N ARG A 139 9.98 -6.00 18.73
CA ARG A 139 11.01 -5.63 19.69
C ARG A 139 12.12 -6.68 19.63
N GLY A 140 13.28 -6.33 19.10
CA GLY A 140 14.46 -7.19 19.04
C GLY A 140 14.97 -7.53 17.64
N GLU A 141 14.20 -7.35 16.59
CA GLU A 141 14.62 -7.58 15.21
C GLU A 141 14.93 -6.26 14.50
N GLY A 142 16.16 -5.81 14.58
CA GLY A 142 16.63 -4.67 13.79
C GLY A 142 17.79 -3.97 14.44
N ARG A 143 18.88 -3.76 13.68
CA ARG A 143 19.99 -2.89 14.10
C ARG A 143 19.44 -1.52 14.44
N ALA A 144 19.51 -1.16 15.71
CA ALA A 144 19.23 0.18 16.18
C ALA A 144 20.14 1.18 15.44
N SER A 145 19.57 2.01 14.57
CA SER A 145 20.26 3.21 14.15
C SER A 145 20.32 4.15 15.35
N ARG A 146 21.46 4.82 15.53
CA ARG A 146 21.80 5.61 16.73
C ARG A 146 20.97 6.89 16.97
N ASP A 147 19.95 7.15 16.16
CA ASP A 147 19.16 8.37 16.24
C ASP A 147 17.79 8.14 16.88
N SER A 148 17.82 8.29 18.22
CA SER A 148 16.79 8.88 19.08
C SER A 148 15.49 8.14 19.41
N LEU A 149 15.01 8.48 20.58
CA LEU A 149 13.72 8.24 21.25
C LEU A 149 12.45 8.37 20.37
N ASN A 150 12.52 9.08 19.23
CA ASN A 150 11.47 9.18 18.23
C ASN A 150 11.30 7.89 17.39
N ASP A 151 12.30 7.01 17.39
CA ASP A 151 12.30 5.77 16.61
C ASP A 151 11.42 4.68 17.23
N THR A 152 11.23 4.72 18.54
CA THR A 152 10.44 3.73 19.30
C THR A 152 8.93 3.86 19.03
N ALA A 153 8.43 5.08 18.83
CA ALA A 153 7.02 5.33 18.47
C ALA A 153 6.71 4.99 17.01
N ARG A 154 7.74 4.93 16.15
CA ARG A 154 7.66 4.54 14.73
C ARG A 154 7.81 3.04 14.52
N ARG A 155 8.22 2.28 15.54
CA ARG A 155 8.47 0.84 15.52
C ARG A 155 7.55 0.16 16.53
N GLY A 156 6.76 -0.81 16.10
CA GLY A 156 5.88 -1.60 16.94
C GLY A 156 4.40 -1.21 16.91
N GLU A 157 3.65 -1.50 17.96
CA GLU A 157 2.20 -1.29 18.04
C GLU A 157 1.79 0.18 17.87
N GLY A 158 2.61 1.12 18.29
CA GLY A 158 2.40 2.55 18.10
C GLY A 158 2.41 2.98 16.63
N ALA A 159 3.20 2.31 15.77
CA ALA A 159 3.25 2.61 14.35
C ALA A 159 1.93 2.29 13.66
N LEU A 160 1.36 1.08 13.86
CA LEU A 160 0.10 0.69 13.26
C LEU A 160 -1.02 1.71 13.57
N SER A 161 -1.18 2.06 14.84
CA SER A 161 -2.19 3.04 15.26
C SER A 161 -1.94 4.44 14.67
N LEU A 162 -0.68 4.83 14.46
CA LEU A 162 -0.32 6.08 13.81
C LEU A 162 -0.79 6.11 12.36
N PHE A 163 -0.50 5.06 11.59
CA PHE A 163 -0.91 4.95 10.19
C PHE A 163 -2.43 4.91 10.02
N ILE A 164 -3.15 4.16 10.87
CA ILE A 164 -4.61 4.10 10.82
C ILE A 164 -5.24 5.46 11.18
N ARG A 165 -4.71 6.19 12.18
CA ARG A 165 -5.17 7.54 12.50
C ARG A 165 -4.89 8.52 11.36
N ALA A 166 -3.72 8.44 10.71
CA ALA A 166 -3.41 9.25 9.54
C ALA A 166 -4.40 8.97 8.39
N ALA A 167 -4.70 7.69 8.11
CA ALA A 167 -5.70 7.30 7.13
C ALA A 167 -7.09 7.89 7.49
N ARG A 168 -7.47 7.82 8.77
CA ARG A 168 -8.75 8.39 9.23
C ARG A 168 -8.88 9.88 8.95
N THR A 169 -7.81 10.65 9.15
CA THR A 169 -7.84 12.11 8.88
C THR A 169 -7.82 12.42 7.38
N ALA A 170 -7.14 11.61 6.58
CA ALA A 170 -7.00 11.82 5.14
C ALA A 170 -8.24 11.38 4.34
N LEU A 171 -8.87 10.28 4.72
CA LEU A 171 -10.00 9.69 4.02
C LEU A 171 -11.30 10.45 4.24
N VAL A 172 -12.10 10.55 3.19
CA VAL A 172 -13.49 11.01 3.26
C VAL A 172 -14.35 10.02 4.05
N HIS A 173 -15.59 10.42 4.38
CA HIS A 173 -16.60 9.50 4.94
C HIS A 173 -16.84 8.35 3.96
N HIS A 174 -16.87 7.11 4.45
CA HIS A 174 -16.90 5.89 3.63
C HIS A 174 -15.68 5.67 2.72
N GLY A 175 -14.58 6.42 2.91
CA GLY A 175 -13.32 6.16 2.20
C GLY A 175 -12.71 4.82 2.62
N LEU A 176 -12.01 4.18 1.70
CA LEU A 176 -11.45 2.84 1.87
C LEU A 176 -9.98 2.88 2.28
N LEU A 177 -9.62 2.07 3.27
CA LEU A 177 -8.24 1.83 3.69
C LEU A 177 -7.83 0.41 3.30
N TYR A 178 -6.76 0.31 2.53
CA TYR A 178 -6.12 -0.94 2.16
C TYR A 178 -4.81 -1.10 2.94
N LEU A 179 -4.65 -2.25 3.59
CA LEU A 179 -3.50 -2.57 4.43
C LEU A 179 -2.93 -3.93 4.05
N ILE A 180 -1.61 -4.09 4.16
CA ILE A 180 -0.95 -5.38 4.28
C ILE A 180 -0.30 -5.46 5.66
N PHE A 181 -0.45 -6.60 6.35
CA PHE A 181 0.03 -6.74 7.72
C PHE A 181 0.40 -8.21 8.02
N PRO A 182 1.28 -8.51 9.02
CA PRO A 182 1.54 -9.87 9.43
C PRO A 182 0.27 -10.59 9.87
N ALA A 183 0.02 -11.79 9.34
CA ALA A 183 -1.18 -12.58 9.68
C ALA A 183 -1.21 -12.97 11.16
N SER A 184 -0.06 -13.22 11.77
CA SER A 184 0.08 -13.51 13.21
C SER A 184 -0.42 -12.39 14.12
N ARG A 185 -0.55 -11.17 13.60
CA ARG A 185 -1.00 -9.98 14.35
C ARG A 185 -2.37 -9.47 13.90
N PHE A 186 -3.18 -10.32 13.29
CA PHE A 186 -4.51 -9.96 12.76
C PHE A 186 -5.44 -9.39 13.84
N THR A 187 -5.43 -9.94 15.06
CA THR A 187 -6.25 -9.43 16.18
C THR A 187 -5.87 -8.00 16.54
N ALA A 188 -4.57 -7.71 16.66
CA ALA A 188 -4.11 -6.35 16.95
C ALA A 188 -4.47 -5.36 15.83
N LEU A 189 -4.44 -5.80 14.56
CA LEU A 189 -4.92 -5.01 13.44
C LEU A 189 -6.42 -4.72 13.55
N ALA A 190 -7.24 -5.72 13.86
CA ALA A 190 -8.68 -5.57 14.01
C ALA A 190 -9.05 -4.60 15.14
N GLU A 191 -8.38 -4.70 16.29
CA GLU A 191 -8.54 -3.79 17.42
C GLU A 191 -8.17 -2.35 17.06
N ALA A 192 -7.03 -2.16 16.38
CA ALA A 192 -6.57 -0.84 15.97
C ALA A 192 -7.51 -0.17 14.95
N LEU A 193 -8.05 -0.95 14.00
CA LEU A 193 -9.05 -0.48 13.05
C LEU A 193 -10.35 -0.07 13.75
N GLY A 194 -10.88 -0.93 14.63
CA GLY A 194 -12.10 -0.66 15.40
C GLY A 194 -11.98 0.59 16.28
N SER A 195 -10.84 0.75 16.96
CA SER A 195 -10.53 1.93 17.79
C SER A 195 -10.51 3.23 16.99
N CYS A 196 -10.22 3.16 15.70
CA CYS A 196 -10.26 4.29 14.76
C CYS A 196 -11.54 4.35 13.93
N ARG A 197 -12.60 3.61 14.29
CA ARG A 197 -13.90 3.60 13.59
C ARG A 197 -13.77 3.21 12.12
N PHE A 198 -12.94 2.20 11.83
CA PHE A 198 -12.92 1.49 10.56
C PHE A 198 -13.60 0.13 10.72
N GLY A 199 -14.60 -0.13 9.87
CA GLY A 199 -15.17 -1.47 9.73
C GLY A 199 -14.38 -2.28 8.71
N MET A 200 -13.84 -3.43 9.13
CA MET A 200 -13.13 -4.35 8.24
C MET A 200 -14.14 -5.06 7.33
N ARG A 201 -13.97 -4.93 6.02
CA ARG A 201 -14.88 -5.52 5.01
C ARG A 201 -14.37 -6.83 4.47
N LYS A 202 -13.08 -6.88 4.14
CA LYS A 202 -12.45 -8.06 3.52
C LYS A 202 -11.10 -8.33 4.13
N ALA A 203 -10.77 -9.61 4.23
CA ALA A 203 -9.45 -10.08 4.62
C ALA A 203 -9.01 -11.19 3.65
N LEU A 204 -7.84 -11.02 3.03
CA LEU A 204 -7.22 -11.98 2.12
C LEU A 204 -5.93 -12.49 2.74
N PRO A 205 -5.91 -13.73 3.28
CA PRO A 205 -4.68 -14.34 3.75
C PRO A 205 -3.72 -14.62 2.59
N VAL A 206 -2.42 -14.43 2.84
CA VAL A 206 -1.36 -14.70 1.85
C VAL A 206 -0.43 -15.76 2.40
N ARG A 207 -0.28 -16.85 1.67
CA ARG A 207 0.55 -18.01 2.01
C ARG A 207 1.74 -18.10 1.05
N PRO A 208 2.95 -18.38 1.54
CA PRO A 208 4.10 -18.62 0.66
C PRO A 208 3.86 -19.81 -0.29
N GLY A 209 3.48 -20.96 0.25
CA GLY A 209 3.12 -22.18 -0.46
C GLY A 209 1.81 -22.78 0.05
N ALA A 210 1.32 -23.83 -0.61
CA ALA A 210 0.04 -24.45 -0.32
C ALA A 210 -0.04 -25.05 1.09
N GLU A 211 1.06 -25.58 1.61
CA GLU A 211 1.14 -26.19 2.94
C GLU A 211 1.56 -25.22 4.04
N ASP A 212 1.95 -23.99 3.69
CA ASP A 212 2.42 -22.99 4.65
C ASP A 212 1.25 -22.31 5.36
N ALA A 213 1.49 -21.81 6.56
CA ALA A 213 0.59 -20.88 7.22
C ALA A 213 0.60 -19.51 6.51
N ALA A 214 -0.50 -18.76 6.64
CA ALA A 214 -0.53 -17.39 6.15
C ALA A 214 0.49 -16.51 6.89
N VAL A 215 1.36 -15.84 6.14
CA VAL A 215 2.38 -14.94 6.70
C VAL A 215 1.96 -13.48 6.63
N ARG A 216 1.05 -13.13 5.70
CA ARG A 216 0.46 -11.80 5.56
C ARG A 216 -1.04 -11.90 5.44
N VAL A 217 -1.71 -10.80 5.74
CA VAL A 217 -3.11 -10.56 5.42
C VAL A 217 -3.24 -9.21 4.72
N LEU A 218 -3.96 -9.20 3.62
CA LEU A 218 -4.41 -7.98 2.93
C LEU A 218 -5.81 -7.67 3.43
N VAL A 219 -6.05 -6.43 3.84
CA VAL A 219 -7.30 -6.00 4.45
C VAL A 219 -7.87 -4.79 3.72
N GLU A 220 -9.18 -4.83 3.44
CA GLU A 220 -9.99 -3.68 3.06
C GLU A 220 -10.85 -3.29 4.25
N ALA A 221 -10.73 -2.03 4.68
CA ALA A 221 -11.54 -1.46 5.75
C ALA A 221 -12.18 -0.15 5.29
N GLU A 222 -13.39 0.12 5.76
CA GLU A 222 -14.17 1.32 5.39
C GLU A 222 -14.33 2.23 6.60
N LYS A 223 -14.10 3.52 6.39
CA LYS A 223 -14.20 4.54 7.43
C LYS A 223 -15.66 4.77 7.86
N ASP A 224 -15.87 4.90 9.17
CA ASP A 224 -17.16 5.22 9.83
C ASP A 224 -18.27 4.20 9.56
N THR A 225 -17.91 2.93 9.45
CA THR A 225 -18.83 1.82 9.23
C THR A 225 -18.55 0.66 10.18
N VAL A 226 -19.47 -0.30 10.20
CA VAL A 226 -19.32 -1.62 10.81
C VAL A 226 -19.73 -2.64 9.76
N HIS A 227 -18.92 -3.69 9.57
CA HIS A 227 -19.16 -4.76 8.62
C HIS A 227 -18.93 -6.11 9.25
N ASP A 228 -19.61 -7.13 8.75
CA ASP A 228 -19.16 -8.52 8.88
C ASP A 228 -17.98 -8.75 7.97
N ILE A 229 -16.92 -9.31 8.51
CA ILE A 229 -15.68 -9.54 7.77
C ILE A 229 -15.88 -10.68 6.77
N ARG A 230 -15.65 -10.41 5.49
CA ARG A 230 -15.58 -11.45 4.46
C ARG A 230 -14.14 -11.92 4.29
N PHE A 231 -13.84 -13.14 4.71
CA PHE A 231 -12.59 -13.79 4.36
C PHE A 231 -12.63 -14.25 2.90
N LEU A 232 -11.64 -13.82 2.15
CA LEU A 232 -11.42 -14.26 0.77
C LEU A 232 -10.61 -15.56 0.78
N PRO A 233 -10.69 -16.40 -0.28
CA PRO A 233 -9.83 -17.56 -0.42
C PRO A 233 -8.35 -17.19 -0.35
N ASP A 234 -7.54 -18.00 0.32
CA ASP A 234 -6.12 -17.76 0.50
C ASP A 234 -5.40 -17.53 -0.84
N LEU A 235 -4.52 -16.54 -0.86
CA LEU A 235 -3.61 -16.30 -1.99
C LEU A 235 -2.33 -17.11 -1.76
N VAL A 236 -2.17 -18.22 -2.47
CA VAL A 236 -0.95 -19.03 -2.47
C VAL A 236 0.02 -18.48 -3.50
N LEU A 237 1.24 -18.11 -3.05
CA LEU A 237 2.20 -17.41 -3.91
C LEU A 237 3.03 -18.36 -4.79
N GLN A 238 3.47 -19.49 -4.24
CA GLN A 238 4.43 -20.38 -4.89
C GLN A 238 3.92 -21.82 -4.94
N GLU A 239 4.26 -22.49 -6.03
CA GLU A 239 4.20 -23.94 -6.19
C GLU A 239 5.34 -24.61 -5.43
N ALA A 240 5.30 -25.95 -5.33
CA ALA A 240 6.34 -26.73 -4.64
C ALA A 240 7.75 -26.58 -5.26
N ASP A 241 7.83 -26.24 -6.54
CA ASP A 241 9.10 -25.99 -7.25
C ASP A 241 9.62 -24.55 -7.10
N GLY A 242 8.91 -23.71 -6.35
CA GLY A 242 9.26 -22.30 -6.12
C GLY A 242 8.82 -21.33 -7.24
N SER A 243 8.17 -21.84 -8.30
CA SER A 243 7.54 -20.97 -9.31
C SER A 243 6.31 -20.27 -8.75
N SER A 244 5.93 -19.14 -9.34
CA SER A 244 4.69 -18.45 -8.94
C SER A 244 3.47 -19.24 -9.39
N THR A 245 2.47 -19.38 -8.52
CA THR A 245 1.20 -20.03 -8.89
C THR A 245 0.45 -19.24 -9.97
N PRO A 246 -0.37 -19.88 -10.81
CA PRO A 246 -1.25 -19.17 -11.74
C PRO A 246 -2.19 -18.18 -11.03
N GLN A 247 -2.64 -18.50 -9.81
CA GLN A 247 -3.44 -17.61 -8.99
C GLN A 247 -2.66 -16.35 -8.62
N ALA A 248 -1.41 -16.50 -8.16
CA ALA A 248 -0.55 -15.38 -7.79
C ALA A 248 -0.24 -14.47 -8.98
N LEU A 249 0.06 -15.06 -10.15
CA LEU A 249 0.32 -14.32 -11.39
C LEU A 249 -0.93 -13.57 -11.88
N SER A 250 -2.11 -14.16 -11.78
CA SER A 250 -3.37 -13.51 -12.11
C SER A 250 -3.70 -12.37 -11.15
N PHE A 251 -3.42 -12.54 -9.85
CA PHE A 251 -3.62 -11.53 -8.81
C PHE A 251 -2.63 -10.38 -8.95
N CYS A 252 -1.36 -10.70 -9.06
CA CYS A 252 -0.25 -9.75 -9.13
C CYS A 252 0.66 -10.08 -10.32
N PRO A 253 0.37 -9.58 -11.53
CA PRO A 253 1.17 -9.85 -12.72
C PRO A 253 2.63 -9.40 -12.62
N PHE A 254 2.95 -8.56 -11.64
CA PHE A 254 4.31 -8.10 -11.34
C PHE A 254 5.23 -9.22 -10.81
N LEU A 255 4.67 -10.39 -10.45
CA LEU A 255 5.42 -11.57 -9.99
C LEU A 255 6.03 -12.37 -11.13
N ASP A 256 5.65 -12.10 -12.38
CA ASP A 256 6.16 -12.83 -13.55
C ASP A 256 7.66 -12.54 -13.74
N LYS A 257 8.49 -13.55 -13.46
CA LYS A 257 9.95 -13.52 -13.63
C LYS A 257 10.38 -14.04 -15.00
N SER A 258 9.52 -14.75 -15.73
CA SER A 258 9.86 -15.47 -16.95
C SER A 258 10.27 -14.55 -18.13
N ALA A 259 9.90 -13.31 -18.06
CA ALA A 259 10.12 -12.32 -19.10
C ALA A 259 11.51 -11.62 -19.04
N GLY A 260 12.42 -12.05 -18.20
CA GLY A 260 13.77 -11.46 -18.05
C GLY A 260 14.91 -12.33 -18.57
N ALA A 261 14.63 -13.51 -19.10
CA ALA A 261 15.65 -14.43 -19.62
C ALA A 261 16.05 -14.18 -21.09
N GLY A 262 15.31 -13.31 -21.80
CA GLY A 262 15.54 -13.08 -23.25
C GLY A 262 16.43 -11.90 -23.64
N GLU A 263 16.94 -11.09 -22.70
CA GLU A 263 17.76 -9.92 -23.01
C GLU A 263 19.22 -10.03 -22.54
N ARG A 264 19.74 -11.25 -22.41
CA ARG A 264 21.17 -11.48 -22.16
C ARG A 264 21.82 -12.22 -23.32
N GLU A 265 21.58 -11.82 -24.56
CA GLU A 265 22.41 -12.17 -25.71
C GLU A 265 22.11 -11.18 -26.84
N GLN A 266 22.83 -10.05 -26.84
CA GLN A 266 23.44 -9.45 -28.05
C GLN A 266 24.31 -8.29 -27.60
#